data_cdb4e3d88f3d767a7c2a5b10b4442017
#
_entry.id   cdb4e3d88f3d767a7c2a5b10b4442017
#
_cell.length_a   1.000
_cell.length_b   1.000
_cell.length_c   1.000
_cell.angle_alpha   90.00
_cell.angle_beta   90.00
_cell.angle_gamma   90.00
#
_symmetry.space_group_name_H-M   'P 1'
#
loop_
_entity.id
_entity.type
_entity.pdbx_description
1 polymer ?
#
loop_
_entity_poly.entity_id
_entity_poly.type
_entity_poly.pdbx_seq_one_letter_code
_entity_poly.pdbx_strand_id
1 'polypeptide(L)'
;MLWAVLAPIGALIFHGEKESLPWIVAYLIFTGLSGALDYYLLVDRHLKLPLQIVAVFFVLNFAAISTIIYYLVRHFIREKATSRLALEFEQGRSEKLLLNILPAPIAERLKRDERTIADGYADVCVLFADLVNFTKLSEEMSPNQIVALLNQIFSAFDELAEKHGLEKIKTIGDAYMVAGGLNHRSDYDYVIATAQMAQDMHIAIKQLTPSGREPLALRVGIATGPAVAGVIGTKKFIYDLWGDTVNIASRIHSEAPVNATLVDTTTYKRLYTRFTFSEPRRVALKGKGDVQVYELQTSDGP
;
A
#
# COMPACT_ATOMS: atom_id res chain seq x y z
N MET A 1 37.42 -39.48 18.22
CA MET A 1 36.54 -38.60 19.01
C MET A 1 36.19 -37.27 18.37
N LEU A 2 37.14 -36.55 17.77
CA LEU A 2 36.86 -35.23 17.13
C LEU A 2 35.71 -35.23 16.08
N TRP A 3 35.52 -36.31 15.34
CA TRP A 3 34.44 -36.45 14.35
C TRP A 3 33.04 -36.50 14.96
N ALA A 4 32.91 -37.01 16.16
CA ALA A 4 31.61 -37.16 16.79
C ALA A 4 30.94 -35.81 17.12
N VAL A 5 31.71 -34.72 17.22
CA VAL A 5 31.16 -33.36 17.42
C VAL A 5 30.32 -32.86 16.22
N LEU A 6 30.56 -33.45 15.05
CA LEU A 6 29.80 -33.10 13.84
C LEU A 6 28.34 -33.56 13.89
N ALA A 7 28.03 -34.63 14.63
CA ALA A 7 26.67 -35.16 14.75
C ALA A 7 25.71 -34.15 15.42
N PRO A 8 26.00 -33.61 16.62
CA PRO A 8 25.13 -32.60 17.24
C PRO A 8 25.10 -31.28 16.46
N ILE A 9 26.21 -30.87 15.82
CA ILE A 9 26.23 -29.66 14.98
C ILE A 9 25.35 -29.87 13.75
N GLY A 10 25.45 -31.00 13.06
CA GLY A 10 24.59 -31.37 11.96
C GLY A 10 23.11 -31.42 12.35
N ALA A 11 22.80 -32.07 13.45
CA ALA A 11 21.44 -32.14 13.99
C ALA A 11 20.88 -30.74 14.30
N LEU A 12 21.68 -29.85 14.86
CA LEU A 12 21.25 -28.47 15.12
C LEU A 12 20.92 -27.69 13.84
N ILE A 13 21.73 -27.87 12.81
CA ILE A 13 21.54 -27.15 11.52
C ILE A 13 20.35 -27.69 10.72
N PHE A 14 20.17 -29.01 10.66
CA PHE A 14 19.17 -29.65 9.79
C PHE A 14 17.84 -29.95 10.47
N HIS A 15 17.80 -30.17 11.79
CA HIS A 15 16.60 -30.57 12.53
C HIS A 15 16.14 -29.53 13.58
N GLY A 16 16.99 -28.52 13.85
CA GLY A 16 16.66 -27.43 14.77
C GLY A 16 16.98 -27.74 16.24
N GLU A 17 16.73 -26.79 17.12
CA GLU A 17 17.15 -26.77 18.49
C GLU A 17 16.62 -27.97 19.34
N LYS A 18 15.31 -28.24 19.20
CA LYS A 18 14.64 -29.28 20.01
C LYS A 18 15.12 -30.71 19.71
N GLU A 19 15.37 -30.99 18.45
CA GLU A 19 15.79 -32.33 17.98
C GLU A 19 17.28 -32.54 18.05
N SER A 20 18.10 -31.49 18.20
CA SER A 20 19.55 -31.59 18.38
C SER A 20 19.98 -31.96 19.80
N LEU A 21 19.13 -31.70 20.81
CA LEU A 21 19.46 -31.97 22.22
C LEU A 21 19.84 -33.44 22.53
N PRO A 22 19.10 -34.45 22.05
CA PRO A 22 19.48 -35.85 22.23
C PRO A 22 20.86 -36.19 21.65
N TRP A 23 21.22 -35.59 20.52
CA TRP A 23 22.49 -35.81 19.82
C TRP A 23 23.68 -35.26 20.59
N ILE A 24 23.54 -34.09 21.23
CA ILE A 24 24.62 -33.53 22.05
C ILE A 24 24.80 -34.35 23.34
N VAL A 25 23.72 -34.83 23.95
CA VAL A 25 23.76 -35.69 25.11
C VAL A 25 24.45 -37.03 24.77
N ALA A 26 24.05 -37.67 23.67
CA ALA A 26 24.68 -38.89 23.19
C ALA A 26 26.19 -38.70 22.91
N TYR A 27 26.56 -37.61 22.25
CA TYR A 27 27.95 -37.24 22.00
C TYR A 27 28.74 -37.11 23.27
N LEU A 28 28.25 -36.45 24.31
CA LEU A 28 28.95 -36.29 25.59
C LEU A 28 29.14 -37.63 26.32
N ILE A 29 28.10 -38.48 26.31
CA ILE A 29 28.18 -39.84 26.92
C ILE A 29 29.23 -40.69 26.20
N PHE A 30 29.15 -40.77 24.85
CA PHE A 30 30.10 -41.58 24.08
C PHE A 30 31.54 -41.06 24.17
N THR A 31 31.71 -39.73 24.25
CA THR A 31 33.04 -39.12 24.42
C THR A 31 33.63 -39.47 25.77
N GLY A 32 32.85 -39.42 26.86
CA GLY A 32 33.27 -39.83 28.20
C GLY A 32 33.62 -41.33 28.28
N LEU A 33 32.75 -42.17 27.68
CA LEU A 33 32.96 -43.63 27.66
C LEU A 33 34.24 -44.03 26.89
N SER A 34 34.44 -43.38 25.72
CA SER A 34 35.64 -43.60 24.89
C SER A 34 36.92 -43.16 25.62
N GLY A 35 36.87 -42.00 26.34
CA GLY A 35 38.03 -41.55 27.13
C GLY A 35 38.38 -42.51 28.29
N ALA A 36 37.35 -43.03 28.96
CA ALA A 36 37.54 -44.01 30.02
C ALA A 36 38.11 -45.34 29.47
N LEU A 37 37.60 -45.79 28.31
CA LEU A 37 38.07 -47.02 27.67
C LEU A 37 39.52 -46.89 27.18
N ASP A 38 39.87 -45.75 26.57
CA ASP A 38 41.24 -45.44 26.12
C ASP A 38 42.21 -45.42 27.29
N TYR A 39 41.84 -44.85 28.44
CA TYR A 39 42.63 -44.84 29.64
C TYR A 39 42.89 -46.30 30.17
N TYR A 40 41.82 -47.11 30.21
CA TYR A 40 41.91 -48.48 30.66
C TYR A 40 42.75 -49.37 29.73
N LEU A 41 42.67 -49.23 28.45
CA LEU A 41 43.42 -49.97 27.43
C LEU A 41 44.89 -49.52 27.31
N LEU A 42 45.18 -48.22 27.52
CA LEU A 42 46.53 -47.66 27.40
C LEU A 42 47.45 -48.05 28.66
N VAL A 43 46.83 -48.25 29.82
CA VAL A 43 47.56 -48.62 31.03
C VAL A 43 48.12 -49.99 30.87
N ASP A 44 47.58 -50.89 30.04
CA ASP A 44 47.97 -52.32 29.96
C ASP A 44 48.75 -52.69 28.68
N ARG A 45 48.99 -51.82 27.72
CA ARG A 45 49.64 -52.10 26.43
C ARG A 45 50.73 -51.10 26.05
N HIS A 46 51.99 -51.58 25.96
CA HIS A 46 53.17 -50.86 25.42
C HIS A 46 53.17 -50.71 23.88
N LEU A 47 52.04 -50.40 23.26
CA LEU A 47 51.97 -50.12 21.81
C LEU A 47 52.40 -48.68 21.53
N LYS A 48 53.67 -48.43 21.24
CA LYS A 48 54.21 -47.15 20.80
C LYS A 48 54.09 -47.06 19.29
N LEU A 49 53.02 -46.28 18.80
CA LEU A 49 52.96 -45.90 17.40
C LEU A 49 54.08 -44.91 17.10
N PRO A 50 54.73 -44.95 15.92
CA PRO A 50 55.71 -43.94 15.50
C PRO A 50 55.08 -42.55 15.52
N LEU A 51 55.75 -41.57 16.08
CA LEU A 51 55.26 -40.19 16.22
C LEU A 51 54.82 -39.55 14.90
N GLN A 52 55.51 -39.93 13.81
CA GLN A 52 55.20 -39.50 12.46
C GLN A 52 53.77 -39.91 12.00
N ILE A 53 53.38 -41.16 12.29
CA ILE A 53 52.04 -41.69 11.96
C ILE A 53 50.97 -40.96 12.75
N VAL A 54 51.20 -40.72 14.05
CA VAL A 54 50.28 -39.99 14.94
C VAL A 54 50.08 -38.54 14.44
N ALA A 55 51.17 -37.87 14.08
CA ALA A 55 51.14 -36.51 13.57
C ALA A 55 50.35 -36.37 12.25
N VAL A 56 50.61 -37.26 11.28
CA VAL A 56 49.89 -37.29 10.00
C VAL A 56 48.38 -37.51 10.23
N PHE A 57 48.05 -38.50 11.10
CA PHE A 57 46.63 -38.78 11.40
C PHE A 57 45.91 -37.61 12.07
N PHE A 58 46.60 -36.91 12.98
CA PHE A 58 46.09 -35.74 13.64
C PHE A 58 45.80 -34.62 12.65
N VAL A 59 46.76 -34.30 11.76
CA VAL A 59 46.61 -33.26 10.74
C VAL A 59 45.43 -33.58 9.78
N LEU A 60 45.33 -34.81 9.28
CA LEU A 60 44.25 -35.23 8.40
C LEU A 60 42.87 -35.11 9.07
N ASN A 61 42.75 -35.57 10.32
CA ASN A 61 41.50 -35.46 11.08
C ASN A 61 41.12 -34.01 11.32
N PHE A 62 42.05 -33.15 11.72
CA PHE A 62 41.81 -31.76 11.96
C PHE A 62 41.36 -31.02 10.69
N ALA A 63 42.07 -31.30 9.59
CA ALA A 63 41.72 -30.69 8.30
C ALA A 63 40.31 -31.11 7.82
N ALA A 64 39.99 -32.40 7.97
CA ALA A 64 38.67 -32.91 7.57
C ALA A 64 37.53 -32.31 8.40
N ILE A 65 37.68 -32.25 9.72
CA ILE A 65 36.67 -31.66 10.63
C ILE A 65 36.50 -30.16 10.32
N SER A 66 37.62 -29.43 10.17
CA SER A 66 37.59 -28.00 9.83
C SER A 66 36.88 -27.76 8.52
N THR A 67 37.11 -28.59 7.52
CA THR A 67 36.45 -28.49 6.21
C THR A 67 34.94 -28.72 6.34
N ILE A 68 34.52 -29.74 7.09
CA ILE A 68 33.09 -30.04 7.28
C ILE A 68 32.40 -28.88 8.02
N ILE A 69 33.02 -28.40 9.13
CA ILE A 69 32.47 -27.26 9.88
C ILE A 69 32.34 -26.03 8.98
N TYR A 70 33.37 -25.74 8.16
CA TYR A 70 33.30 -24.62 7.20
C TYR A 70 32.11 -24.73 6.22
N TYR A 71 31.89 -25.92 5.66
CA TYR A 71 30.76 -26.14 4.73
C TYR A 71 29.42 -26.07 5.45
N LEU A 72 29.28 -26.58 6.67
CA LEU A 72 28.06 -26.47 7.47
C LEU A 72 27.73 -25.03 7.82
N VAL A 73 28.70 -24.26 8.31
CA VAL A 73 28.53 -22.84 8.62
C VAL A 73 28.18 -22.04 7.36
N ARG A 74 28.89 -22.30 6.25
CA ARG A 74 28.60 -21.66 4.96
C ARG A 74 27.18 -21.96 4.48
N HIS A 75 26.70 -23.20 4.61
CA HIS A 75 25.32 -23.60 4.26
C HIS A 75 24.32 -22.83 5.11
N PHE A 76 24.51 -22.80 6.43
CA PHE A 76 23.63 -22.09 7.36
C PHE A 76 23.54 -20.58 7.08
N ILE A 77 24.71 -19.94 6.82
CA ILE A 77 24.73 -18.50 6.48
C ILE A 77 23.95 -18.24 5.18
N ARG A 78 24.11 -19.11 4.17
CA ARG A 78 23.39 -18.97 2.89
C ARG A 78 21.89 -19.13 3.05
N GLU A 79 21.46 -20.15 3.77
CA GLU A 79 20.05 -20.42 4.02
C GLU A 79 19.39 -19.26 4.78
N LYS A 80 20.06 -18.74 5.80
CA LYS A 80 19.59 -17.59 6.56
C LYS A 80 19.51 -16.33 5.71
N ALA A 81 20.46 -16.10 4.81
CA ALA A 81 20.45 -14.97 3.88
C ALA A 81 19.30 -15.06 2.87
N THR A 82 19.03 -16.23 2.30
CA THR A 82 17.91 -16.44 1.37
C THR A 82 16.56 -16.28 2.06
N SER A 83 16.39 -16.83 3.26
CA SER A 83 15.15 -16.68 4.05
C SER A 83 14.87 -15.22 4.41
N ARG A 84 15.92 -14.47 4.76
CA ARG A 84 15.80 -13.04 5.07
C ARG A 84 15.37 -12.24 3.85
N LEU A 85 15.98 -12.47 2.69
CA LEU A 85 15.61 -11.80 1.44
C LEU A 85 14.17 -12.10 1.02
N ALA A 86 13.71 -13.35 1.18
CA ALA A 86 12.33 -13.74 0.92
C ALA A 86 11.35 -13.00 1.86
N LEU A 87 11.69 -12.89 3.14
CA LEU A 87 10.86 -12.16 4.11
C LEU A 87 10.79 -10.66 3.79
N GLU A 88 11.93 -10.03 3.48
CA GLU A 88 11.99 -8.61 3.08
C GLU A 88 11.16 -8.36 1.81
N PHE A 89 11.20 -9.26 0.84
CA PHE A 89 10.39 -9.19 -0.37
C PHE A 89 8.89 -9.28 -0.07
N GLU A 90 8.46 -10.25 0.74
CA GLU A 90 7.04 -10.39 1.12
C GLU A 90 6.55 -9.22 1.98
N GLN A 91 7.38 -8.71 2.89
CA GLN A 91 7.05 -7.49 3.65
C GLN A 91 6.88 -6.28 2.74
N GLY A 92 7.80 -6.06 1.80
CA GLY A 92 7.70 -4.95 0.84
C GLY A 92 6.47 -5.08 -0.08
N ARG A 93 6.10 -6.30 -0.47
CA ARG A 93 4.88 -6.56 -1.24
C ARG A 93 3.62 -6.25 -0.43
N SER A 94 3.56 -6.71 0.81
CA SER A 94 2.43 -6.43 1.71
C SER A 94 2.28 -4.93 1.98
N GLU A 95 3.39 -4.22 2.16
CA GLU A 95 3.38 -2.78 2.35
C GLU A 95 2.87 -2.02 1.12
N LYS A 96 3.32 -2.38 -0.07
CA LYS A 96 2.80 -1.79 -1.33
C LYS A 96 1.29 -2.00 -1.47
N LEU A 97 0.78 -3.19 -1.15
CA LEU A 97 -0.66 -3.46 -1.20
C LEU A 97 -1.44 -2.61 -0.21
N LEU A 98 -0.90 -2.37 1.00
CA LEU A 98 -1.52 -1.50 2.00
C LEU A 98 -1.55 -0.04 1.54
N LEU A 99 -0.46 0.44 0.95
CA LEU A 99 -0.35 1.81 0.42
C LEU A 99 -1.24 2.06 -0.81
N ASN A 100 -1.65 1.02 -1.52
CA ASN A 100 -2.64 1.14 -2.60
C ASN A 100 -4.08 1.35 -2.07
N ILE A 101 -4.31 1.10 -0.78
CA ILE A 101 -5.65 1.19 -0.17
C ILE A 101 -5.74 2.40 0.77
N LEU A 102 -4.64 2.77 1.43
CA LEU A 102 -4.60 3.79 2.47
C LEU A 102 -3.49 4.80 2.22
N PRO A 103 -3.70 6.09 2.51
CA PRO A 103 -2.64 7.08 2.53
C PRO A 103 -1.50 6.68 3.48
N ALA A 104 -0.25 6.99 3.12
CA ALA A 104 0.92 6.55 3.89
C ALA A 104 0.87 6.93 5.39
N PRO A 105 0.47 8.16 5.80
CA PRO A 105 0.35 8.50 7.22
C PRO A 105 -0.67 7.65 7.97
N ILE A 106 -1.75 7.26 7.31
CA ILE A 106 -2.81 6.42 7.88
C ILE A 106 -2.34 4.97 8.02
N ALA A 107 -1.65 4.45 7.00
CA ALA A 107 -1.06 3.12 7.03
C ALA A 107 -0.05 2.97 8.18
N GLU A 108 0.79 3.98 8.43
CA GLU A 108 1.74 4.01 9.55
C GLU A 108 1.05 3.98 10.92
N ARG A 109 -0.05 4.73 11.07
CA ARG A 109 -0.82 4.74 12.32
C ARG A 109 -1.50 3.40 12.58
N LEU A 110 -2.05 2.77 11.55
CA LEU A 110 -2.63 1.41 11.64
C LEU A 110 -1.58 0.35 12.01
N LYS A 111 -0.36 0.43 11.48
CA LYS A 111 0.75 -0.45 11.88
C LYS A 111 1.11 -0.34 13.37
N ARG A 112 0.83 0.81 14.01
CA ARG A 112 1.04 1.06 15.44
C ARG A 112 -0.15 0.64 16.31
N ASP A 113 -1.14 -0.07 15.74
CA ASP A 113 -2.37 -0.53 16.43
C ASP A 113 -3.25 0.61 16.94
N GLU A 114 -3.24 1.78 16.29
CA GLU A 114 -4.22 2.84 16.55
C GLU A 114 -5.59 2.40 16.03
N ARG A 115 -6.49 2.05 16.96
CA ARG A 115 -7.81 1.48 16.61
C ARG A 115 -8.80 2.50 16.08
N THR A 116 -8.61 3.77 16.37
CA THR A 116 -9.49 4.85 15.91
C THR A 116 -8.64 5.95 15.30
N ILE A 117 -8.76 6.10 13.99
CA ILE A 117 -8.10 7.17 13.25
C ILE A 117 -9.19 8.11 12.76
N ALA A 118 -9.20 9.33 13.30
CA ALA A 118 -10.11 10.40 12.91
C ALA A 118 -9.39 11.74 13.08
N ASP A 119 -9.20 12.45 11.99
CA ASP A 119 -8.51 13.73 11.94
C ASP A 119 -9.46 14.82 11.43
N GLY A 120 -9.58 15.89 12.20
CA GLY A 120 -10.37 17.07 11.82
C GLY A 120 -9.53 18.01 10.95
N TYR A 121 -10.09 18.39 9.83
CA TYR A 121 -9.52 19.38 8.90
C TYR A 121 -10.43 20.61 8.89
N ALA A 122 -9.85 21.76 9.15
CA ALA A 122 -10.60 23.02 9.15
C ALA A 122 -10.96 23.48 7.72
N ASP A 123 -10.16 23.05 6.75
CA ASP A 123 -10.31 23.51 5.35
C ASP A 123 -9.82 22.41 4.39
N VAL A 124 -10.75 21.81 3.67
CA VAL A 124 -10.50 20.85 2.57
C VAL A 124 -11.36 21.23 1.37
N CYS A 125 -10.88 20.91 0.19
CA CYS A 125 -11.64 21.05 -1.05
C CYS A 125 -12.03 19.66 -1.56
N VAL A 126 -13.32 19.39 -1.65
CA VAL A 126 -13.86 18.08 -2.06
C VAL A 126 -14.49 18.21 -3.45
N LEU A 127 -14.13 17.29 -4.33
CA LEU A 127 -14.69 17.16 -5.67
C LEU A 127 -15.41 15.81 -5.81
N PHE A 128 -16.63 15.86 -6.34
CA PHE A 128 -17.35 14.72 -6.87
C PHE A 128 -17.51 14.86 -8.37
N ALA A 129 -17.20 13.80 -9.11
CA ALA A 129 -17.44 13.71 -10.55
C ALA A 129 -18.23 12.43 -10.85
N ASP A 130 -19.29 12.54 -11.62
CA ASP A 130 -20.22 11.45 -11.93
C ASP A 130 -20.43 11.33 -13.45
N LEU A 131 -20.56 10.11 -13.95
CA LEU A 131 -20.76 9.83 -15.36
C LEU A 131 -22.23 10.04 -15.74
N VAL A 132 -22.47 10.91 -16.72
CA VAL A 132 -23.83 11.15 -17.21
C VAL A 132 -24.33 9.95 -18.02
N ASN A 133 -25.57 9.53 -17.73
CA ASN A 133 -26.26 8.43 -18.43
C ASN A 133 -25.57 7.06 -18.31
N PHE A 134 -24.68 6.87 -17.30
CA PHE A 134 -23.97 5.61 -17.10
C PHE A 134 -24.93 4.43 -16.88
N THR A 135 -26.01 4.62 -16.14
CA THR A 135 -27.02 3.57 -15.91
C THR A 135 -27.57 3.06 -17.24
N LYS A 136 -27.96 3.95 -18.16
CA LYS A 136 -28.46 3.58 -19.48
C LYS A 136 -27.37 2.89 -20.32
N LEU A 137 -26.14 3.40 -20.27
CA LEU A 137 -25.02 2.80 -20.97
C LEU A 137 -24.72 1.38 -20.46
N SER A 138 -24.83 1.18 -19.15
CA SER A 138 -24.59 -0.12 -18.51
C SER A 138 -25.62 -1.20 -18.89
N GLU A 139 -26.85 -0.83 -19.23
CA GLU A 139 -27.89 -1.77 -19.71
C GLU A 139 -27.50 -2.40 -21.07
N GLU A 140 -26.71 -1.71 -21.88
CA GLU A 140 -26.28 -2.15 -23.21
C GLU A 140 -24.93 -2.90 -23.22
N MET A 141 -24.27 -3.03 -22.08
CA MET A 141 -22.93 -3.58 -21.96
C MET A 141 -22.89 -4.87 -21.14
N SER A 142 -21.98 -5.77 -21.47
CA SER A 142 -21.70 -6.90 -20.61
C SER A 142 -20.99 -6.47 -19.32
N PRO A 143 -21.10 -7.25 -18.20
CA PRO A 143 -20.42 -6.90 -16.93
C PRO A 143 -18.92 -6.62 -17.09
N ASN A 144 -18.23 -7.43 -17.91
CA ASN A 144 -16.80 -7.25 -18.16
C ASN A 144 -16.48 -5.93 -18.89
N GLN A 145 -17.34 -5.53 -19.82
CA GLN A 145 -17.18 -4.26 -20.55
C GLN A 145 -17.42 -3.07 -19.63
N ILE A 146 -18.41 -3.14 -18.74
CA ILE A 146 -18.69 -2.10 -17.74
C ILE A 146 -17.47 -1.91 -16.83
N VAL A 147 -16.95 -2.99 -16.27
CA VAL A 147 -15.78 -2.94 -15.36
C VAL A 147 -14.54 -2.44 -16.11
N ALA A 148 -14.33 -2.87 -17.36
CA ALA A 148 -13.19 -2.39 -18.15
C ALA A 148 -13.28 -0.91 -18.46
N LEU A 149 -14.46 -0.39 -18.81
CA LEU A 149 -14.69 1.03 -19.06
C LEU A 149 -14.47 1.89 -17.80
N LEU A 150 -15.09 1.49 -16.68
CA LEU A 150 -14.89 2.18 -15.39
C LEU A 150 -13.43 2.17 -14.97
N ASN A 151 -12.74 1.03 -15.13
CA ASN A 151 -11.32 0.94 -14.80
C ASN A 151 -10.48 1.88 -15.66
N GLN A 152 -10.77 1.97 -16.97
CA GLN A 152 -10.06 2.89 -17.86
C GLN A 152 -10.29 4.37 -17.47
N ILE A 153 -11.54 4.75 -17.18
CA ILE A 153 -11.89 6.12 -16.77
C ILE A 153 -11.26 6.46 -15.42
N PHE A 154 -11.43 5.60 -14.41
CA PHE A 154 -10.94 5.90 -13.08
C PHE A 154 -9.42 5.85 -12.99
N SER A 155 -8.74 5.01 -13.79
CA SER A 155 -7.28 5.04 -13.88
C SER A 155 -6.77 6.36 -14.45
N ALA A 156 -7.42 6.89 -15.47
CA ALA A 156 -7.09 8.22 -15.99
C ALA A 156 -7.33 9.34 -14.94
N PHE A 157 -8.41 9.22 -14.15
CA PHE A 157 -8.68 10.18 -13.07
C PHE A 157 -7.70 10.03 -11.90
N ASP A 158 -7.21 8.81 -11.62
CA ASP A 158 -6.15 8.55 -10.64
C ASP A 158 -4.84 9.25 -11.05
N GLU A 159 -4.46 9.19 -12.34
CA GLU A 159 -3.30 9.91 -12.89
C GLU A 159 -3.46 11.43 -12.78
N LEU A 160 -4.67 11.96 -13.00
CA LEU A 160 -4.96 13.37 -12.82
C LEU A 160 -4.91 13.79 -11.35
N ALA A 161 -5.41 12.97 -10.42
CA ALA A 161 -5.32 13.23 -9.00
C ALA A 161 -3.84 13.30 -8.54
N GLU A 162 -3.01 12.36 -8.99
CA GLU A 162 -1.57 12.37 -8.72
C GLU A 162 -0.88 13.60 -9.32
N LYS A 163 -1.16 13.93 -10.61
CA LYS A 163 -0.64 15.12 -11.32
C LYS A 163 -0.93 16.41 -10.56
N HIS A 164 -2.14 16.52 -10.02
CA HIS A 164 -2.59 17.71 -9.29
C HIS A 164 -2.35 17.62 -7.78
N GLY A 165 -1.66 16.58 -7.28
CA GLY A 165 -1.32 16.42 -5.86
C GLY A 165 -2.53 16.31 -4.94
N LEU A 166 -3.64 15.79 -5.44
CA LEU A 166 -4.89 15.58 -4.72
C LEU A 166 -5.01 14.11 -4.27
N GLU A 167 -5.77 13.88 -3.21
CA GLU A 167 -5.98 12.54 -2.65
C GLU A 167 -7.27 11.94 -3.18
N LYS A 168 -7.17 10.81 -3.88
CA LYS A 168 -8.33 9.99 -4.20
C LYS A 168 -8.91 9.40 -2.93
N ILE A 169 -10.19 9.61 -2.68
CA ILE A 169 -10.86 9.07 -1.50
C ILE A 169 -11.51 7.72 -1.83
N LYS A 170 -12.41 7.68 -2.78
CA LYS A 170 -13.14 6.48 -3.19
C LYS A 170 -13.90 6.67 -4.50
N THR A 171 -14.40 5.56 -5.02
CA THR A 171 -15.44 5.55 -6.02
C THR A 171 -16.79 5.10 -5.41
N ILE A 172 -17.90 5.64 -5.87
CA ILE A 172 -19.26 5.30 -5.42
C ILE A 172 -20.09 5.02 -6.66
N GLY A 173 -20.16 3.73 -7.07
CA GLY A 173 -20.75 3.39 -8.37
C GLY A 173 -19.93 3.97 -9.52
N ASP A 174 -20.53 4.86 -10.27
CA ASP A 174 -19.93 5.62 -11.38
C ASP A 174 -19.42 7.01 -10.97
N ALA A 175 -19.53 7.37 -9.69
CA ALA A 175 -18.99 8.61 -9.16
C ALA A 175 -17.56 8.43 -8.63
N TYR A 176 -16.72 9.45 -8.85
CA TYR A 176 -15.33 9.55 -8.38
C TYR A 176 -15.20 10.68 -7.36
N MET A 177 -14.62 10.41 -6.21
CA MET A 177 -14.40 11.37 -5.13
C MET A 177 -12.92 11.60 -4.89
N VAL A 178 -12.50 12.87 -4.91
CA VAL A 178 -11.13 13.32 -4.62
C VAL A 178 -11.16 14.52 -3.69
N ALA A 179 -10.12 14.70 -2.88
CA ALA A 179 -10.00 15.82 -1.97
C ALA A 179 -8.60 16.43 -1.98
N GLY A 180 -8.55 17.74 -1.79
CA GLY A 180 -7.33 18.51 -1.55
C GLY A 180 -7.32 19.11 -0.14
N GLY A 181 -6.11 19.41 0.39
CA GLY A 181 -5.94 19.98 1.72
C GLY A 181 -5.78 18.96 2.84
N LEU A 182 -5.68 17.65 2.52
CA LEU A 182 -5.41 16.59 3.49
C LEU A 182 -3.92 16.45 3.83
N ASN A 183 -3.05 16.90 2.96
CA ASN A 183 -1.62 16.91 3.16
C ASN A 183 -1.17 18.34 3.50
N HIS A 184 -0.42 18.52 4.58
CA HIS A 184 0.10 19.81 5.04
C HIS A 184 1.22 20.37 4.12
N ARG A 185 0.95 20.56 2.82
CA ARG A 185 1.85 21.28 1.91
C ARG A 185 1.44 22.76 1.92
N SER A 186 2.19 23.60 2.61
CA SER A 186 1.92 25.04 2.78
C SER A 186 1.97 25.87 1.49
N ASP A 187 2.64 25.36 0.44
CA ASP A 187 2.95 26.15 -0.77
C ASP A 187 2.04 25.80 -1.96
N TYR A 188 1.05 24.95 -1.75
CA TYR A 188 0.20 24.45 -2.82
C TYR A 188 -1.27 24.81 -2.59
N ASP A 189 -1.85 25.59 -3.52
CA ASP A 189 -3.27 25.90 -3.45
C ASP A 189 -4.11 24.76 -4.02
N TYR A 190 -4.50 23.84 -3.13
CA TYR A 190 -5.29 22.66 -3.46
C TYR A 190 -6.68 22.99 -4.03
N VAL A 191 -7.23 24.18 -3.79
CA VAL A 191 -8.52 24.60 -4.38
C VAL A 191 -8.36 24.92 -5.86
N ILE A 192 -7.27 25.61 -6.23
CA ILE A 192 -6.89 25.83 -7.63
C ILE A 192 -6.64 24.50 -8.32
N ALA A 193 -5.86 23.63 -7.70
CA ALA A 193 -5.56 22.29 -8.24
C ALA A 193 -6.82 21.45 -8.46
N THR A 194 -7.79 21.51 -7.52
CA THR A 194 -9.06 20.80 -7.67
C THR A 194 -9.87 21.32 -8.86
N ALA A 195 -9.90 22.65 -9.07
CA ALA A 195 -10.56 23.25 -10.23
C ALA A 195 -9.88 22.87 -11.54
N GLN A 196 -8.54 22.88 -11.58
CA GLN A 196 -7.76 22.43 -12.75
C GLN A 196 -7.99 20.96 -13.06
N MET A 197 -7.99 20.11 -12.03
CA MET A 197 -8.31 18.69 -12.20
C MET A 197 -9.71 18.50 -12.79
N ALA A 198 -10.71 19.26 -12.34
CA ALA A 198 -12.05 19.19 -12.90
C ALA A 198 -12.06 19.51 -14.40
N GLN A 199 -11.32 20.52 -14.84
CA GLN A 199 -11.17 20.84 -16.27
C GLN A 199 -10.47 19.72 -17.05
N ASP A 200 -9.37 19.19 -16.52
CA ASP A 200 -8.65 18.06 -17.13
C ASP A 200 -9.52 16.79 -17.21
N MET A 201 -10.39 16.53 -16.19
CA MET A 201 -11.33 15.41 -16.22
C MET A 201 -12.35 15.54 -17.37
N HIS A 202 -12.88 16.74 -17.64
CA HIS A 202 -13.76 16.98 -18.79
C HIS A 202 -13.05 16.77 -20.13
N ILE A 203 -11.76 17.05 -20.22
CA ILE A 203 -10.94 16.78 -21.40
C ILE A 203 -10.71 15.27 -21.56
N ALA A 204 -10.28 14.62 -20.49
CA ALA A 204 -9.96 13.20 -20.49
C ALA A 204 -11.17 12.32 -20.86
N ILE A 205 -12.36 12.63 -20.31
CA ILE A 205 -13.56 11.80 -20.57
C ILE A 205 -13.98 11.85 -22.06
N LYS A 206 -13.79 12.97 -22.74
CA LYS A 206 -14.05 13.08 -24.18
C LYS A 206 -13.12 12.18 -24.99
N GLN A 207 -11.86 12.05 -24.58
CA GLN A 207 -10.85 11.22 -25.26
C GLN A 207 -11.09 9.72 -25.00
N LEU A 208 -11.69 9.36 -23.87
CA LEU A 208 -11.98 7.98 -23.48
C LEU A 208 -13.28 7.43 -24.06
N THR A 209 -14.04 8.24 -24.77
CA THR A 209 -15.28 7.80 -25.42
C THR A 209 -14.98 6.78 -26.51
N PRO A 210 -15.58 5.57 -26.46
CA PRO A 210 -15.42 4.58 -27.50
C PRO A 210 -15.90 5.08 -28.86
N SER A 211 -15.16 4.79 -29.92
CA SER A 211 -15.52 5.18 -31.29
C SER A 211 -16.92 4.67 -31.68
N GLY A 212 -17.76 5.52 -32.22
CA GLY A 212 -19.11 5.18 -32.68
C GLY A 212 -20.20 5.21 -31.60
N ARG A 213 -19.88 5.69 -30.39
CA ARG A 213 -20.86 5.95 -29.33
C ARG A 213 -21.04 7.44 -29.05
N GLU A 214 -22.15 7.78 -28.37
CA GLU A 214 -22.31 9.13 -27.84
C GLU A 214 -21.16 9.48 -26.88
N PRO A 215 -20.67 10.74 -26.93
CA PRO A 215 -19.61 11.19 -26.06
C PRO A 215 -19.98 10.99 -24.58
N LEU A 216 -19.06 10.40 -23.82
CA LEU A 216 -19.17 10.35 -22.37
C LEU A 216 -19.12 11.77 -21.80
N ALA A 217 -19.91 12.03 -20.79
CA ALA A 217 -20.04 13.33 -20.17
C ALA A 217 -19.97 13.22 -18.65
N LEU A 218 -19.53 14.30 -17.99
CA LEU A 218 -19.44 14.39 -16.54
C LEU A 218 -20.36 15.45 -15.97
N ARG A 219 -20.73 15.25 -14.71
CA ARG A 219 -21.20 16.30 -13.81
C ARG A 219 -20.23 16.40 -12.67
N VAL A 220 -19.76 17.61 -12.39
CA VAL A 220 -18.76 17.83 -11.33
C VAL A 220 -19.31 18.81 -10.31
N GLY A 221 -19.12 18.50 -9.02
CA GLY A 221 -19.45 19.39 -7.90
C GLY A 221 -18.26 19.56 -7.00
N ILE A 222 -17.93 20.81 -6.65
CA ILE A 222 -16.81 21.15 -5.76
C ILE A 222 -17.32 21.99 -4.60
N ALA A 223 -16.87 21.64 -3.38
CA ALA A 223 -17.13 22.45 -2.20
C ALA A 223 -15.89 22.51 -1.29
N THR A 224 -15.72 23.66 -0.64
CA THR A 224 -14.58 23.92 0.27
C THR A 224 -15.07 24.25 1.67
N GLY A 225 -14.47 23.61 2.68
CA GLY A 225 -14.80 23.83 4.10
C GLY A 225 -14.30 22.72 4.99
N PRO A 226 -14.78 22.64 6.26
CA PRO A 226 -14.32 21.66 7.21
C PRO A 226 -14.80 20.24 6.90
N ALA A 227 -13.94 19.25 7.20
CA ALA A 227 -14.27 17.83 7.13
C ALA A 227 -13.49 17.03 8.16
N VAL A 228 -13.92 15.79 8.37
CA VAL A 228 -13.22 14.80 9.19
C VAL A 228 -12.78 13.67 8.24
N ALA A 229 -11.50 13.35 8.24
CA ALA A 229 -10.97 12.16 7.56
C ALA A 229 -10.70 11.06 8.58
N GLY A 230 -10.93 9.81 8.21
CA GLY A 230 -10.66 8.73 9.14
C GLY A 230 -10.80 7.35 8.54
N VAL A 231 -10.58 6.33 9.38
CA VAL A 231 -10.71 4.94 9.00
C VAL A 231 -11.84 4.29 9.78
N ILE A 232 -12.78 3.68 9.07
CA ILE A 232 -13.88 2.92 9.65
C ILE A 232 -13.73 1.44 9.25
N GLY A 233 -14.08 0.57 10.20
CA GLY A 233 -14.09 -0.87 10.04
C GLY A 233 -12.92 -1.57 10.74
N THR A 234 -13.14 -2.86 11.03
CA THR A 234 -12.12 -3.71 11.68
C THR A 234 -11.59 -4.80 10.77
N LYS A 235 -12.34 -5.21 9.76
CA LYS A 235 -11.97 -6.26 8.79
C LYS A 235 -11.75 -5.74 7.39
N LYS A 236 -12.55 -4.74 6.97
CA LYS A 236 -12.42 -4.04 5.69
C LYS A 236 -12.27 -2.57 6.04
N PHE A 237 -11.05 -2.11 6.14
CA PHE A 237 -10.76 -0.71 6.41
C PHE A 237 -11.21 0.14 5.23
N ILE A 238 -11.97 1.20 5.54
CA ILE A 238 -12.36 2.21 4.58
C ILE A 238 -11.85 3.54 5.11
N TYR A 239 -10.92 4.14 4.36
CA TYR A 239 -10.55 5.54 4.54
C TYR A 239 -11.57 6.41 3.83
N ASP A 240 -12.15 7.36 4.54
CA ASP A 240 -13.22 8.21 4.01
C ASP A 240 -13.20 9.60 4.64
N LEU A 241 -14.00 10.49 4.05
CA LEU A 241 -14.24 11.84 4.52
C LEU A 241 -15.71 12.02 4.91
N TRP A 242 -15.92 12.69 6.03
CA TRP A 242 -17.25 13.05 6.52
C TRP A 242 -17.31 14.53 6.84
N GLY A 243 -18.50 15.10 6.70
CA GLY A 243 -18.77 16.50 7.04
C GLY A 243 -19.74 17.15 6.09
N ASP A 244 -20.08 18.37 6.45
CA ASP A 244 -21.03 19.19 5.69
C ASP A 244 -20.51 19.49 4.28
N THR A 245 -19.24 19.81 4.17
CA THR A 245 -18.53 20.08 2.91
C THR A 245 -18.66 18.92 1.92
N VAL A 246 -18.49 17.67 2.39
CA VAL A 246 -18.63 16.47 1.59
C VAL A 246 -20.06 16.31 1.06
N ASN A 247 -21.06 16.56 1.94
CA ASN A 247 -22.46 16.49 1.57
C ASN A 247 -22.86 17.59 0.57
N ILE A 248 -22.29 18.79 0.72
CA ILE A 248 -22.53 19.89 -0.24
C ILE A 248 -21.94 19.53 -1.60
N ALA A 249 -20.68 19.13 -1.68
CA ALA A 249 -20.04 18.74 -2.94
C ALA A 249 -20.82 17.62 -3.66
N SER A 250 -21.22 16.59 -2.90
CA SER A 250 -22.02 15.47 -3.41
C SER A 250 -23.39 15.90 -3.94
N ARG A 251 -24.04 16.90 -3.35
CA ARG A 251 -25.33 17.39 -3.83
C ARG A 251 -25.20 18.36 -4.98
N ILE A 252 -24.16 19.19 -4.98
CA ILE A 252 -23.88 20.13 -6.07
C ILE A 252 -23.64 19.38 -7.39
N HIS A 253 -22.88 18.27 -7.36
CA HIS A 253 -22.64 17.52 -8.60
C HIS A 253 -23.93 16.93 -9.19
N SER A 254 -24.88 16.49 -8.34
CA SER A 254 -26.17 15.95 -8.82
C SER A 254 -27.04 17.00 -9.51
N GLU A 255 -26.89 18.28 -9.15
CA GLU A 255 -27.60 19.41 -9.72
C GLU A 255 -26.82 20.09 -10.88
N ALA A 256 -25.61 19.60 -11.16
CA ALA A 256 -24.80 20.15 -12.25
C ALA A 256 -25.40 19.79 -13.63
N PRO A 257 -25.41 20.72 -14.57
CA PRO A 257 -25.70 20.40 -15.96
C PRO A 257 -24.71 19.38 -16.53
N VAL A 258 -25.09 18.77 -17.62
CA VAL A 258 -24.20 17.86 -18.36
C VAL A 258 -22.96 18.64 -18.82
N ASN A 259 -21.79 18.09 -18.62
CA ASN A 259 -20.48 18.68 -18.91
C ASN A 259 -20.17 19.97 -18.15
N ALA A 260 -20.83 20.24 -17.04
CA ALA A 260 -20.58 21.40 -16.19
C ALA A 260 -19.89 21.02 -14.85
N THR A 261 -19.13 21.99 -14.34
CA THR A 261 -18.56 21.98 -13.01
C THR A 261 -19.20 23.07 -12.18
N LEU A 262 -19.91 22.71 -11.12
CA LEU A 262 -20.47 23.65 -10.16
C LEU A 262 -19.63 23.73 -8.91
N VAL A 263 -19.48 24.94 -8.37
CA VAL A 263 -18.78 25.20 -7.13
C VAL A 263 -19.66 25.92 -6.12
N ASP A 264 -19.42 25.69 -4.82
CA ASP A 264 -20.06 26.44 -3.74
C ASP A 264 -19.49 27.86 -3.62
N THR A 265 -20.13 28.70 -2.81
CA THR A 265 -19.71 30.10 -2.60
C THR A 265 -18.31 30.22 -2.01
N THR A 266 -17.90 29.29 -1.13
CA THR A 266 -16.56 29.30 -0.52
C THR A 266 -15.47 29.04 -1.54
N THR A 267 -15.67 28.03 -2.37
CA THR A 267 -14.77 27.68 -3.48
C THR A 267 -14.71 28.83 -4.49
N TYR A 268 -15.86 29.40 -4.88
CA TYR A 268 -15.91 30.54 -5.79
C TYR A 268 -15.05 31.71 -5.29
N LYS A 269 -15.19 32.12 -4.03
CA LYS A 269 -14.42 33.22 -3.43
C LYS A 269 -12.90 33.02 -3.45
N ARG A 270 -12.44 31.79 -3.53
CA ARG A 270 -11.01 31.45 -3.65
C ARG A 270 -10.51 31.40 -5.08
N LEU A 271 -11.42 31.19 -6.05
CA LEU A 271 -11.06 30.94 -7.43
C LEU A 271 -11.38 32.11 -8.40
N TYR A 272 -12.25 33.04 -8.02
CA TYR A 272 -12.80 34.07 -8.94
C TYR A 272 -11.75 34.99 -9.59
N THR A 273 -10.55 35.10 -8.99
CA THR A 273 -9.45 35.88 -9.56
C THR A 273 -8.65 35.14 -10.63
N ARG A 274 -8.80 33.82 -10.71
CA ARG A 274 -8.01 32.95 -11.59
C ARG A 274 -8.83 32.19 -12.62
N PHE A 275 -10.13 32.08 -12.38
CA PHE A 275 -11.05 31.35 -13.25
C PHE A 275 -12.26 32.22 -13.56
N THR A 276 -12.87 31.96 -14.71
CA THR A 276 -14.12 32.60 -15.12
C THR A 276 -15.30 31.77 -14.67
N PHE A 277 -16.34 32.42 -14.19
CA PHE A 277 -17.57 31.80 -13.71
C PHE A 277 -18.80 32.42 -14.39
N SER A 278 -19.87 31.62 -14.46
CA SER A 278 -21.18 32.12 -14.83
C SER A 278 -21.80 32.98 -13.73
N GLU A 279 -22.89 33.68 -14.06
CA GLU A 279 -23.74 34.30 -13.04
C GLU A 279 -24.21 33.26 -12.01
N PRO A 280 -24.29 33.65 -10.72
CA PRO A 280 -24.69 32.74 -9.66
C PRO A 280 -26.12 32.26 -9.82
N ARG A 281 -26.37 30.99 -9.57
CA ARG A 281 -27.70 30.40 -9.50
C ARG A 281 -28.01 29.80 -8.13
N ARG A 282 -29.28 29.78 -7.75
CA ARG A 282 -29.72 29.09 -6.54
C ARG A 282 -30.14 27.66 -6.88
N VAL A 283 -29.72 26.70 -6.09
CA VAL A 283 -30.05 25.30 -6.24
C VAL A 283 -30.59 24.78 -4.89
N ALA A 284 -31.74 24.14 -4.94
CA ALA A 284 -32.34 23.56 -3.73
C ALA A 284 -31.62 22.24 -3.37
N LEU A 285 -30.77 22.30 -2.38
CA LEU A 285 -30.06 21.09 -1.87
C LEU A 285 -30.87 20.41 -0.77
N LYS A 286 -31.14 19.12 -0.92
CA LYS A 286 -31.90 18.33 0.06
C LYS A 286 -31.34 18.50 1.47
N GLY A 287 -32.14 18.99 2.44
CA GLY A 287 -31.76 19.20 3.82
C GLY A 287 -30.80 20.38 4.08
N LYS A 288 -30.58 21.27 3.10
CA LYS A 288 -29.78 22.49 3.21
C LYS A 288 -30.55 23.75 2.74
N GLY A 289 -31.67 23.57 2.06
CA GLY A 289 -32.39 24.68 1.43
C GLY A 289 -31.68 25.18 0.19
N ASP A 290 -31.96 26.43 -0.17
CA ASP A 290 -31.37 27.07 -1.35
C ASP A 290 -29.92 27.48 -1.09
N VAL A 291 -29.03 26.92 -1.87
CA VAL A 291 -27.58 27.20 -1.83
C VAL A 291 -27.19 27.91 -3.14
N GLN A 292 -26.39 28.95 -3.01
CA GLN A 292 -25.86 29.67 -4.18
C GLN A 292 -24.64 28.91 -4.73
N VAL A 293 -24.66 28.62 -6.02
CA VAL A 293 -23.60 27.92 -6.74
C VAL A 293 -23.21 28.72 -8.00
N TYR A 294 -21.98 28.45 -8.44
CA TYR A 294 -21.37 29.08 -9.61
C TYR A 294 -20.87 28.01 -10.55
N GLU A 295 -21.07 28.19 -11.84
CA GLU A 295 -20.54 27.28 -12.85
C GLU A 295 -19.16 27.76 -13.30
N LEU A 296 -18.17 26.89 -13.11
CA LEU A 296 -16.80 27.10 -13.57
C LEU A 296 -16.77 26.95 -15.09
N GLN A 297 -16.41 28.06 -15.79
CA GLN A 297 -16.27 28.02 -17.23
C GLN A 297 -15.00 27.24 -17.61
N THR A 298 -15.12 26.33 -18.55
CA THR A 298 -13.95 25.76 -19.20
C THR A 298 -13.23 26.86 -19.96
N SER A 299 -11.97 27.11 -19.70
CA SER A 299 -11.15 27.90 -20.59
C SER A 299 -11.10 27.12 -21.91
N ASP A 300 -11.88 27.52 -22.89
CA ASP A 300 -11.64 27.13 -24.27
C ASP A 300 -10.23 27.65 -24.58
N GLY A 301 -9.26 26.75 -24.52
CA GLY A 301 -7.92 27.05 -25.01
C GLY A 301 -8.00 27.39 -26.50
N PRO A 302 -7.13 28.26 -26.98
CA PRO A 302 -7.11 28.65 -28.40
C PRO A 302 -6.86 27.46 -29.32
#